data_5c03daf4339cffb0048c7596975f6a45
#
_entry.id   5c03daf4339cffb0048c7596975f6a45
#
_cell.length_a   1.000
_cell.length_b   1.000
_cell.length_c   1.000
_cell.angle_alpha   90.00
_cell.angle_beta   90.00
_cell.angle_gamma   90.00
#
_symmetry.space_group_name_H-M   'P 1'
#
loop_
_entity.id
_entity.type
_entity.pdbx_description
1 polymer ?
#
loop_
_entity_poly.entity_id
_entity_poly.type
_entity_poly.pdbx_seq_one_letter_code
_entity_poly.pdbx_strand_id
1 'polypeptide(L)'
;AQRVRVTARPNPWVGAVVLSKDGIVIADGATEPVGGRHAEVVALEAAGERARGGTLVVTLEPCSHHGRTPPCVDAVIAAGVARVLIAVEDPDPRVSGQGVRRLRESGVEVTTGVASDTVEEQLGAYLHQRRTGRPMVIAKMAATLDGRTAAPDGTSNWISGEEARREVHQMRAESDAVLVGA
;
A
#
# COMPACT_ATOMS: atom_id res chain seq x y z
N ALA A 1 5.63 3.04 0.89
CA ALA A 1 4.18 2.99 0.68
C ALA A 1 3.44 4.16 1.37
N GLN A 2 3.49 4.31 2.68
CA GLN A 2 2.70 5.31 3.45
C GLN A 2 2.76 6.74 2.86
N ARG A 3 3.93 7.19 2.44
CA ARG A 3 4.14 8.55 1.90
C ARG A 3 3.28 8.89 0.66
N VAL A 4 2.76 7.89 -0.04
CA VAL A 4 1.95 8.09 -1.26
C VAL A 4 0.47 7.71 -1.06
N ARG A 5 0.03 7.46 0.18
CA ARG A 5 -1.34 7.05 0.49
C ARG A 5 -2.40 8.02 -0.04
N VAL A 6 -2.12 9.31 -0.03
CA VAL A 6 -3.06 10.33 -0.52
C VAL A 6 -3.00 10.47 -2.04
N THR A 7 -1.82 10.37 -2.64
CA THR A 7 -1.59 10.66 -4.06
C THR A 7 -1.80 9.47 -5.00
N ALA A 8 -1.65 8.24 -4.51
CA ALA A 8 -1.82 7.03 -5.32
C ALA A 8 -3.29 6.69 -5.63
N ARG A 9 -4.25 7.22 -4.87
CA ARG A 9 -5.67 6.88 -5.00
C ARG A 9 -6.22 7.12 -6.41
N PRO A 10 -7.13 6.27 -6.89
CA PRO A 10 -7.76 5.09 -6.26
C PRO A 10 -6.90 3.82 -6.31
N ASN A 11 -5.65 3.88 -6.78
CA ASN A 11 -4.75 2.73 -6.75
C ASN A 11 -4.28 2.44 -5.32
N PRO A 12 -3.96 1.18 -4.99
CA PRO A 12 -3.32 0.87 -3.71
C PRO A 12 -1.95 1.58 -3.62
N TRP A 13 -1.62 2.06 -2.43
CA TRP A 13 -0.35 2.74 -2.14
C TRP A 13 0.74 1.71 -1.84
N VAL A 14 1.24 1.11 -2.89
CA VAL A 14 2.29 0.09 -2.82
C VAL A 14 3.66 0.75 -2.61
N GLY A 15 4.55 0.04 -1.94
CA GLY A 15 5.97 0.36 -1.84
C GLY A 15 6.80 -0.84 -2.27
N ALA A 16 7.93 -0.57 -2.88
CA ALA A 16 8.90 -1.56 -3.31
C ALA A 16 10.32 -1.15 -2.93
N VAL A 17 11.16 -2.12 -2.61
CA VAL A 17 12.58 -1.93 -2.32
C VAL A 17 13.36 -2.98 -3.11
N VAL A 18 14.45 -2.56 -3.74
CA VAL A 18 15.38 -3.44 -4.44
C VAL A 18 16.65 -3.61 -3.63
N LEU A 19 16.99 -4.84 -3.36
CA LEU A 19 18.26 -5.24 -2.76
C LEU A 19 19.18 -5.79 -3.86
N SER A 20 20.47 -5.45 -3.80
CA SER A 20 21.48 -6.11 -4.63
C SER A 20 21.59 -7.60 -4.28
N LYS A 21 22.32 -8.36 -5.08
CA LYS A 21 22.63 -9.78 -4.79
C LYS A 21 23.32 -9.98 -3.43
N ASP A 22 24.00 -8.94 -2.92
CA ASP A 22 24.69 -8.96 -1.63
C ASP A 22 23.79 -8.51 -0.46
N GLY A 23 22.50 -8.26 -0.72
CA GLY A 23 21.52 -7.87 0.28
C GLY A 23 21.52 -6.39 0.66
N ILE A 24 22.22 -5.54 -0.09
CA ILE A 24 22.30 -4.09 0.17
C ILE A 24 21.11 -3.40 -0.51
N VAL A 25 20.41 -2.52 0.20
CA VAL A 25 19.36 -1.68 -0.39
C VAL A 25 19.97 -0.73 -1.43
N ILE A 26 19.50 -0.82 -2.67
CA ILE A 26 20.03 -0.03 -3.80
C ILE A 26 19.01 0.92 -4.41
N ALA A 27 17.72 0.68 -4.21
CA ALA A 27 16.65 1.56 -4.67
C ALA A 27 15.37 1.31 -3.90
N ASP A 28 14.49 2.30 -3.88
CA ASP A 28 13.11 2.16 -3.44
C ASP A 28 12.15 2.85 -4.43
N GLY A 29 10.89 2.43 -4.40
CA GLY A 29 9.83 3.00 -5.21
C GLY A 29 8.49 2.98 -4.49
N ALA A 30 7.60 3.84 -4.91
CA ALA A 30 6.22 3.89 -4.45
C ALA A 30 5.29 4.16 -5.63
N THR A 31 4.01 3.74 -5.50
CA THR A 31 2.99 3.97 -6.55
C THR A 31 2.89 5.46 -6.89
N GLU A 32 3.04 5.80 -8.15
CA GLU A 32 2.81 7.16 -8.66
C GLU A 32 1.30 7.46 -8.75
N PRO A 33 0.91 8.73 -8.95
CA PRO A 33 -0.48 9.09 -9.22
C PRO A 33 -1.09 8.29 -10.37
N VAL A 34 -2.41 8.25 -10.42
CA VAL A 34 -3.16 7.47 -11.42
C VAL A 34 -2.67 7.66 -12.85
N GLY A 35 -2.37 6.56 -13.52
CA GLY A 35 -1.78 6.54 -14.87
C GLY A 35 -0.26 6.53 -14.86
N GLY A 36 0.38 6.76 -13.71
CA GLY A 36 1.82 6.65 -13.52
C GLY A 36 2.27 5.21 -13.25
N ARG A 37 3.56 5.06 -12.95
CA ARG A 37 4.21 3.76 -12.76
C ARG A 37 3.85 3.17 -11.39
N HIS A 38 3.81 1.86 -11.32
CA HIS A 38 3.69 1.15 -10.05
C HIS A 38 5.03 1.13 -9.30
N ALA A 39 4.98 0.86 -7.99
CA ALA A 39 6.13 0.92 -7.10
C ALA A 39 7.30 0.05 -7.57
N GLU A 40 6.99 -1.15 -8.07
CA GLU A 40 7.98 -2.11 -8.56
C GLU A 40 8.77 -1.53 -9.74
N VAL A 41 8.07 -0.94 -10.71
CA VAL A 41 8.69 -0.33 -11.90
C VAL A 41 9.58 0.84 -11.49
N VAL A 42 9.09 1.72 -10.60
CA VAL A 42 9.87 2.86 -10.08
C VAL A 42 11.15 2.38 -9.40
N ALA A 43 11.05 1.37 -8.53
CA ALA A 43 12.20 0.84 -7.80
C ALA A 43 13.20 0.14 -8.74
N LEU A 44 12.71 -0.66 -9.69
CA LEU A 44 13.56 -1.40 -10.63
C LEU A 44 14.28 -0.47 -11.61
N GLU A 45 13.61 0.55 -12.13
CA GLU A 45 14.24 1.57 -12.98
C GLU A 45 15.33 2.34 -12.24
N ALA A 46 15.08 2.72 -10.98
CA ALA A 46 16.07 3.39 -10.15
C ALA A 46 17.27 2.48 -9.80
N ALA A 47 17.05 1.18 -9.65
CA ALA A 47 18.12 0.21 -9.42
C ALA A 47 18.94 -0.06 -10.68
N GLY A 48 18.31 -0.04 -11.87
CA GLY A 48 18.93 -0.38 -13.16
C GLY A 48 19.56 -1.78 -13.15
N GLU A 49 20.67 -1.94 -13.83
CA GLU A 49 21.39 -3.24 -13.93
C GLU A 49 21.81 -3.84 -12.55
N ARG A 50 21.88 -3.02 -11.51
CA ARG A 50 22.20 -3.50 -10.15
C ARG A 50 21.10 -4.39 -9.54
N ALA A 51 19.89 -4.37 -10.10
CA ALA A 51 18.80 -5.24 -9.67
C ALA A 51 19.03 -6.71 -10.06
N ARG A 52 19.84 -6.96 -11.09
CA ARG A 52 20.07 -8.30 -11.65
C ARG A 52 20.67 -9.24 -10.60
N GLY A 53 20.02 -10.40 -10.43
CA GLY A 53 20.37 -11.39 -9.41
C GLY A 53 20.07 -10.97 -7.96
N GLY A 54 19.48 -9.79 -7.77
CA GLY A 54 19.07 -9.26 -6.48
C GLY A 54 17.68 -9.70 -6.02
N THR A 55 17.13 -8.96 -5.05
CA THR A 55 15.82 -9.24 -4.46
C THR A 55 14.91 -8.02 -4.56
N LEU A 56 13.70 -8.19 -5.05
CA LEU A 56 12.62 -7.20 -4.94
C LEU A 56 11.78 -7.52 -3.70
N VAL A 57 11.58 -6.55 -2.83
CA VAL A 57 10.64 -6.61 -1.70
C VAL A 57 9.49 -5.68 -2.00
N VAL A 58 8.25 -6.18 -1.96
CA VAL A 58 7.06 -5.41 -2.31
C VAL A 58 5.91 -5.65 -1.33
N THR A 59 5.15 -4.60 -1.04
CA THR A 59 4.06 -4.68 -0.07
C THR A 59 2.84 -5.44 -0.58
N LEU A 60 2.56 -5.41 -1.89
CA LEU A 60 1.43 -6.09 -2.51
C LEU A 60 1.91 -6.89 -3.73
N GLU A 61 1.23 -7.98 -4.03
CA GLU A 61 1.52 -8.84 -5.18
C GLU A 61 1.64 -8.02 -6.49
N PRO A 62 2.72 -8.19 -7.27
CA PRO A 62 2.89 -7.55 -8.57
C PRO A 62 1.78 -7.95 -9.55
N CYS A 63 1.16 -6.96 -10.19
CA CYS A 63 0.08 -7.21 -11.12
C CYS A 63 0.57 -7.99 -12.37
N SER A 64 -0.30 -8.91 -12.84
CA SER A 64 -0.04 -9.78 -14.00
C SER A 64 -0.92 -9.47 -15.22
N HIS A 65 -1.87 -8.53 -15.07
CA HIS A 65 -2.79 -8.13 -16.14
C HIS A 65 -2.42 -6.76 -16.72
N HIS A 66 -2.78 -6.54 -17.97
CA HIS A 66 -2.72 -5.22 -18.59
C HIS A 66 -3.85 -4.34 -18.03
N GLY A 67 -3.47 -3.25 -17.37
CA GLY A 67 -4.35 -2.19 -16.94
C GLY A 67 -4.11 -0.92 -17.75
N ARG A 68 -3.95 0.21 -17.07
CA ARG A 68 -3.48 1.47 -17.68
C ARG A 68 -1.98 1.43 -17.98
N THR A 69 -1.26 0.58 -17.27
CA THR A 69 0.17 0.32 -17.44
C THR A 69 0.39 -1.16 -17.77
N PRO A 70 1.55 -1.51 -18.38
CA PRO A 70 1.94 -2.92 -18.54
C PRO A 70 2.01 -3.65 -17.20
N PRO A 71 1.92 -4.99 -17.18
CA PRO A 71 2.03 -5.78 -15.96
C PRO A 71 3.38 -5.59 -15.25
N CYS A 72 3.37 -5.37 -13.94
CA CYS A 72 4.61 -5.25 -13.16
C CYS A 72 5.45 -6.52 -13.20
N VAL A 73 4.81 -7.69 -13.30
CA VAL A 73 5.50 -8.97 -13.44
C VAL A 73 6.47 -8.97 -14.63
N ASP A 74 6.11 -8.33 -15.75
CA ASP A 74 6.99 -8.27 -16.93
C ASP A 74 8.25 -7.44 -16.64
N ALA A 75 8.11 -6.31 -15.95
CA ALA A 75 9.23 -5.49 -15.54
C ALA A 75 10.14 -6.23 -14.54
N VAL A 76 9.56 -6.97 -13.59
CA VAL A 76 10.31 -7.78 -12.61
C VAL A 76 11.14 -8.86 -13.31
N ILE A 77 10.54 -9.59 -14.25
CA ILE A 77 11.24 -10.62 -15.04
C ILE A 77 12.34 -10.00 -15.90
N ALA A 78 12.05 -8.91 -16.58
CA ALA A 78 13.02 -8.21 -17.44
C ALA A 78 14.24 -7.68 -16.65
N ALA A 79 14.03 -7.20 -15.41
CA ALA A 79 15.09 -6.75 -14.53
C ALA A 79 16.02 -7.88 -14.07
N GLY A 80 15.59 -9.15 -14.20
CA GLY A 80 16.39 -10.31 -13.88
C GLY A 80 16.70 -10.47 -12.39
N VAL A 81 15.79 -10.03 -11.50
CA VAL A 81 15.92 -10.31 -10.06
C VAL A 81 15.82 -11.81 -9.81
N ALA A 82 16.59 -12.31 -8.84
CA ALA A 82 16.58 -13.73 -8.48
C ALA A 82 15.42 -14.08 -7.55
N ARG A 83 14.96 -13.12 -6.73
CA ARG A 83 13.96 -13.34 -5.69
C ARG A 83 12.97 -12.19 -5.59
N VAL A 84 11.72 -12.51 -5.26
CA VAL A 84 10.68 -11.54 -4.89
C VAL A 84 10.09 -11.92 -3.53
N LEU A 85 10.10 -10.97 -2.60
CA LEU A 85 9.46 -11.07 -1.29
C LEU A 85 8.18 -10.23 -1.31
N ILE A 86 7.03 -10.86 -1.14
CA ILE A 86 5.71 -10.24 -1.18
C ILE A 86 5.11 -10.27 0.22
N ALA A 87 4.65 -9.12 0.71
CA ALA A 87 3.99 -9.07 2.01
C ALA A 87 2.57 -9.67 1.93
N VAL A 88 1.74 -9.17 1.03
CA VAL A 88 0.34 -9.60 0.89
C VAL A 88 0.03 -9.95 -0.57
N GLU A 89 -0.63 -11.09 -0.78
CA GLU A 89 -1.21 -11.43 -2.09
C GLU A 89 -2.42 -10.53 -2.37
N ASP A 90 -2.56 -10.04 -3.60
CA ASP A 90 -3.67 -9.16 -3.94
C ASP A 90 -4.99 -9.94 -3.99
N PRO A 91 -5.99 -9.60 -3.17
CA PRO A 91 -7.28 -10.27 -3.22
C PRO A 91 -8.14 -9.91 -4.45
N ASP A 92 -7.70 -8.98 -5.31
CA ASP A 92 -8.39 -8.69 -6.57
C ASP A 92 -8.40 -9.97 -7.45
N PRO A 93 -9.58 -10.50 -7.86
CA PRO A 93 -9.67 -11.72 -8.65
C PRO A 93 -8.88 -11.70 -9.96
N ARG A 94 -8.54 -10.50 -10.46
CA ARG A 94 -7.72 -10.32 -11.67
C ARG A 94 -6.24 -10.53 -11.42
N VAL A 95 -5.80 -10.51 -10.16
CA VAL A 95 -4.42 -10.68 -9.74
C VAL A 95 -4.24 -11.98 -8.97
N SER A 96 -4.83 -12.08 -7.82
CA SER A 96 -4.98 -13.21 -6.89
C SER A 96 -4.09 -14.45 -7.20
N GLY A 97 -2.81 -14.39 -6.87
CA GLY A 97 -1.83 -15.45 -7.07
C GLY A 97 -1.34 -15.64 -8.51
N GLN A 98 -1.86 -14.89 -9.48
CA GLN A 98 -1.42 -15.01 -10.89
C GLN A 98 -0.04 -14.38 -11.08
N GLY A 99 0.25 -13.27 -10.40
CA GLY A 99 1.57 -12.65 -10.39
C GLY A 99 2.62 -13.56 -9.80
N VAL A 100 2.32 -14.16 -8.64
CA VAL A 100 3.17 -15.14 -7.96
C VAL A 100 3.47 -16.34 -8.87
N ARG A 101 2.43 -16.91 -9.50
CA ARG A 101 2.57 -18.04 -10.40
C ARG A 101 3.48 -17.70 -11.58
N ARG A 102 3.22 -16.59 -12.25
CA ARG A 102 3.97 -16.17 -13.44
C ARG A 102 5.45 -15.89 -13.14
N LEU A 103 5.74 -15.30 -11.98
CA LEU A 103 7.12 -15.11 -11.51
C LEU A 103 7.82 -16.46 -11.30
N ARG A 104 7.18 -17.40 -10.61
CA ARG A 104 7.73 -18.75 -10.39
C ARG A 104 7.97 -19.53 -11.69
N GLU A 105 7.02 -19.48 -12.62
CA GLU A 105 7.14 -20.07 -13.95
C GLU A 105 8.31 -19.51 -14.76
N SER A 106 8.69 -18.25 -14.48
CA SER A 106 9.84 -17.58 -15.09
C SER A 106 11.16 -17.83 -14.35
N GLY A 107 11.17 -18.71 -13.35
CA GLY A 107 12.38 -19.08 -12.59
C GLY A 107 12.74 -18.12 -11.45
N VAL A 108 11.86 -17.18 -11.09
CA VAL A 108 12.07 -16.27 -9.96
C VAL A 108 11.61 -16.94 -8.66
N GLU A 109 12.46 -16.94 -7.64
CA GLU A 109 12.08 -17.40 -6.29
C GLU A 109 11.06 -16.44 -5.68
N VAL A 110 9.90 -16.92 -5.21
CA VAL A 110 8.85 -16.08 -4.63
C VAL A 110 8.47 -16.58 -3.25
N THR A 111 8.61 -15.69 -2.24
CA THR A 111 8.12 -15.88 -0.87
C THR A 111 6.99 -14.88 -0.60
N THR A 112 5.85 -15.35 -0.10
CA THR A 112 4.70 -14.54 0.31
C THR A 112 4.56 -14.52 1.82
N GLY A 113 3.82 -13.54 2.36
CA GLY A 113 3.55 -13.41 3.80
C GLY A 113 4.65 -12.68 4.59
N VAL A 114 5.60 -12.05 3.94
CA VAL A 114 6.70 -11.34 4.62
C VAL A 114 6.19 -10.03 5.23
N ALA A 115 6.17 -9.96 6.56
CA ALA A 115 5.62 -8.83 7.34
C ALA A 115 4.14 -8.53 7.00
N SER A 116 3.35 -9.57 6.73
CA SER A 116 1.96 -9.46 6.28
C SER A 116 1.11 -8.61 7.21
N ASP A 117 1.18 -8.82 8.52
CA ASP A 117 0.35 -8.10 9.51
C ASP A 117 0.52 -6.58 9.42
N THR A 118 1.77 -6.11 9.32
CA THR A 118 2.08 -4.69 9.17
C THR A 118 1.52 -4.11 7.86
N VAL A 119 1.60 -4.88 6.79
CA VAL A 119 1.11 -4.43 5.47
C VAL A 119 -0.40 -4.57 5.37
N GLU A 120 -1.01 -5.58 5.98
CA GLU A 120 -2.47 -5.69 6.08
C GLU A 120 -3.09 -4.51 6.83
N GLU A 121 -2.48 -4.08 7.95
CA GLU A 121 -2.89 -2.86 8.64
C GLU A 121 -2.73 -1.62 7.73
N GLN A 122 -1.58 -1.50 7.08
CA GLN A 122 -1.30 -0.38 6.18
C GLN A 122 -2.27 -0.29 5.01
N LEU A 123 -2.56 -1.39 4.33
CA LEU A 123 -3.44 -1.47 3.15
C LEU A 123 -4.90 -1.80 3.51
N GLY A 124 -5.28 -1.77 4.79
CA GLY A 124 -6.55 -2.29 5.32
C GLY A 124 -7.78 -1.84 4.56
N ALA A 125 -7.88 -0.55 4.21
CA ALA A 125 -9.02 -0.03 3.45
C ALA A 125 -9.11 -0.63 2.04
N TYR A 126 -7.99 -0.76 1.34
CA TYR A 126 -7.93 -1.41 0.02
C TYR A 126 -8.31 -2.89 0.11
N LEU A 127 -7.66 -3.62 1.00
CA LEU A 127 -7.88 -5.06 1.18
C LEU A 127 -9.33 -5.35 1.60
N HIS A 128 -9.89 -4.55 2.53
CA HIS A 128 -11.27 -4.66 2.94
C HIS A 128 -12.22 -4.48 1.75
N GLN A 129 -12.04 -3.42 0.97
CA GLN A 129 -12.89 -3.15 -0.20
C GLN A 129 -12.80 -4.28 -1.24
N ARG A 130 -11.59 -4.80 -1.52
CA ARG A 130 -11.42 -5.90 -2.48
C ARG A 130 -12.02 -7.22 -2.00
N ARG A 131 -11.91 -7.52 -0.69
CA ARG A 131 -12.46 -8.74 -0.08
C ARG A 131 -13.98 -8.71 0.06
N THR A 132 -14.56 -7.53 0.32
CA THR A 132 -16.00 -7.41 0.70
C THR A 132 -16.87 -6.69 -0.31
N GLY A 133 -16.30 -5.94 -1.23
CA GLY A 133 -17.02 -5.01 -2.12
C GLY A 133 -17.57 -3.77 -1.42
N ARG A 134 -17.26 -3.56 -0.13
CA ARG A 134 -17.78 -2.45 0.70
C ARG A 134 -16.65 -1.51 1.13
N PRO A 135 -16.95 -0.20 1.32
CA PRO A 135 -15.95 0.71 1.87
C PRO A 135 -15.63 0.34 3.33
N MET A 136 -14.39 0.58 3.73
CA MET A 136 -14.01 0.57 5.14
C MET A 136 -14.53 1.84 5.80
N VAL A 137 -15.33 1.69 6.86
CA VAL A 137 -15.89 2.82 7.61
C VAL A 137 -15.10 3.03 8.90
N ILE A 138 -14.62 4.23 9.11
CA ILE A 138 -13.93 4.64 10.34
C ILE A 138 -14.81 5.64 11.07
N ALA A 139 -15.29 5.27 12.27
CA ALA A 139 -16.01 6.18 13.14
C ALA A 139 -15.01 6.93 14.03
N LYS A 140 -14.95 8.27 13.92
CA LYS A 140 -14.13 9.12 14.77
C LYS A 140 -15.00 9.88 15.77
N MET A 141 -14.69 9.74 17.04
CA MET A 141 -15.36 10.48 18.11
C MET A 141 -14.33 11.27 18.92
N ALA A 142 -14.73 12.45 19.41
CA ALA A 142 -14.01 13.16 20.45
C ALA A 142 -14.83 13.09 21.73
N ALA A 143 -14.29 12.53 22.79
CA ALA A 143 -14.95 12.38 24.07
C ALA A 143 -13.98 12.56 25.22
N THR A 144 -14.50 12.97 26.37
CA THR A 144 -13.78 13.01 27.64
C THR A 144 -13.58 11.57 28.18
N LEU A 145 -12.78 11.39 29.22
CA LEU A 145 -12.54 10.08 29.84
C LEU A 145 -13.82 9.42 30.38
N ASP A 146 -14.82 10.23 30.75
CA ASP A 146 -16.15 9.77 31.17
C ASP A 146 -17.15 9.68 30.01
N GLY A 147 -16.65 9.75 28.74
CA GLY A 147 -17.44 9.48 27.53
C GLY A 147 -18.34 10.64 27.09
N ARG A 148 -18.17 11.86 27.60
CA ARG A 148 -18.98 13.02 27.21
C ARG A 148 -18.40 13.70 25.97
N THR A 149 -19.27 14.17 25.11
CA THR A 149 -18.94 14.89 23.85
C THR A 149 -19.10 16.40 23.99
N ALA A 150 -19.65 16.88 25.11
CA ALA A 150 -19.79 18.31 25.46
C ALA A 150 -19.80 18.48 26.99
N ALA A 151 -19.49 19.68 27.46
CA ALA A 151 -19.66 20.10 28.85
C ALA A 151 -21.16 20.28 29.18
N PRO A 152 -21.56 20.39 30.46
CA PRO A 152 -22.94 20.59 30.87
C PRO A 152 -23.60 21.83 30.27
N ASP A 153 -22.83 22.86 29.95
CA ASP A 153 -23.27 24.11 29.32
C ASP A 153 -23.38 24.01 27.77
N GLY A 154 -23.11 22.80 27.22
CA GLY A 154 -23.14 22.57 25.77
C GLY A 154 -21.85 22.92 25.04
N THR A 155 -20.84 23.46 25.71
CA THR A 155 -19.55 23.78 25.07
C THR A 155 -18.78 22.48 24.76
N SER A 156 -18.15 22.41 23.59
CA SER A 156 -17.36 21.25 23.15
C SER A 156 -15.96 21.61 22.64
N ASN A 157 -15.59 22.88 22.67
CA ASN A 157 -14.32 23.38 22.15
C ASN A 157 -13.36 23.69 23.32
N TRP A 158 -12.25 22.94 23.54
CA TRP A 158 -11.79 21.79 22.76
C TRP A 158 -11.65 20.61 23.72
N ILE A 159 -12.28 19.46 23.42
CA ILE A 159 -12.14 18.24 24.21
C ILE A 159 -10.79 17.60 23.96
N SER A 160 -10.31 17.61 22.71
CA SER A 160 -9.04 17.02 22.31
C SER A 160 -7.96 18.09 22.11
N GLY A 161 -6.72 17.73 22.45
CA GLY A 161 -5.54 18.57 22.25
C GLY A 161 -5.23 18.84 20.78
N GLU A 162 -4.31 19.77 20.54
CA GLU A 162 -3.95 20.19 19.18
C GLU A 162 -3.35 19.05 18.34
N GLU A 163 -2.52 18.21 18.95
CA GLU A 163 -1.92 17.06 18.28
C GLU A 163 -2.98 16.06 17.80
N ALA A 164 -3.94 15.71 18.66
CA ALA A 164 -5.05 14.82 18.31
C ALA A 164 -5.91 15.42 17.19
N ARG A 165 -6.13 16.74 17.18
CA ARG A 165 -6.86 17.40 16.09
C ARG A 165 -6.07 17.36 14.77
N ARG A 166 -4.75 17.50 14.83
CA ARG A 166 -3.86 17.38 13.66
C ARG A 166 -3.92 15.97 13.06
N GLU A 167 -3.88 14.94 13.91
CA GLU A 167 -4.06 13.54 13.49
C GLU A 167 -5.43 13.31 12.82
N VAL A 168 -6.50 13.88 13.37
CA VAL A 168 -7.84 13.80 12.74
C VAL A 168 -7.87 14.46 11.37
N HIS A 169 -7.16 15.56 11.16
CA HIS A 169 -7.04 16.17 9.83
C HIS A 169 -6.28 15.26 8.86
N GLN A 170 -5.24 14.57 9.33
CA GLN A 170 -4.53 13.55 8.55
C GLN A 170 -5.47 12.39 8.17
N MET A 171 -6.24 11.85 9.11
CA MET A 171 -7.23 10.80 8.84
C MET A 171 -8.25 11.22 7.78
N ARG A 172 -8.72 12.47 7.83
CA ARG A 172 -9.63 13.02 6.81
C ARG A 172 -8.96 13.12 5.44
N ALA A 173 -7.72 13.61 5.39
CA ALA A 173 -6.96 13.68 4.14
C ALA A 173 -6.71 12.29 3.53
N GLU A 174 -6.60 11.25 4.35
CA GLU A 174 -6.42 9.87 3.96
C GLU A 174 -7.73 9.12 3.64
N SER A 175 -8.88 9.74 3.83
CA SER A 175 -10.19 9.17 3.51
C SER A 175 -10.65 9.60 2.12
N ASP A 176 -11.38 8.73 1.41
CA ASP A 176 -11.98 9.05 0.10
C ASP A 176 -13.23 9.94 0.26
N ALA A 177 -13.91 9.81 1.39
CA ALA A 177 -15.08 10.62 1.75
C ALA A 177 -15.12 10.87 3.27
N VAL A 178 -15.65 12.03 3.65
CA VAL A 178 -15.91 12.39 5.05
C VAL A 178 -17.42 12.60 5.21
N LEU A 179 -18.04 11.80 6.08
CA LEU A 179 -19.45 11.94 6.43
C LEU A 179 -19.56 12.74 7.72
N VAL A 180 -20.40 13.77 7.70
CA VAL A 180 -20.74 14.60 8.86
C VAL A 180 -22.25 14.68 9.03
N GLY A 181 -22.72 14.88 10.25
CA GLY A 181 -24.14 15.15 10.52
C GLY A 181 -24.59 16.47 9.92
N ALA A 182 -25.92 16.59 9.70
CA ALA A 182 -26.56 17.82 9.25
C ALA A 182 -26.72 18.82 10.41
#